data_8bbe7f45c1e9526fd5321f5ec45f8e1f
#
_entry.id   8bbe7f45c1e9526fd5321f5ec45f8e1f
#
_cell.length_a   1.000
_cell.length_b   1.000
_cell.length_c   1.000
_cell.angle_alpha   90.00
_cell.angle_beta   90.00
_cell.angle_gamma   90.00
#
_symmetry.space_group_name_H-M   'P 1'
#
loop_
_entity.id
_entity.type
_entity.pdbx_description
1 polymer ?
#
loop_
_entity_poly.entity_id
_entity_poly.type
_entity_poly.pdbx_seq_one_letter_code
_entity_poly.pdbx_strand_id
1 'polypeptide(L)'
;FLPKNMTGINGIPITTEYIYQILYPYLKKGNAFSLKELDKLRTRENHIDTALTHLTTSLTALSKVIDIDVDPTSLMIPLYGTVHIEDDDPNGMYILYNRNKMFNQAINHQFPFVYRELYEVMVEFRRLLKLEDNEDKVNYLVYILFTNWENLLLDLYTKYQHTSVLILSDGHYSHANMLKNLLSFELSPNIRIDTYERHLLSQEILDELDYDLIISTFKLPPMTDTFNLVIKHY
;
A
#
# COMPACT_ATOMS: atom_id res chain seq x y z
N PHE A 1 -7.32 -38.29 5.59
CA PHE A 1 -8.56 -38.84 6.19
C PHE A 1 -9.55 -37.69 6.39
N LEU A 2 -10.48 -37.51 5.44
CA LEU A 2 -11.60 -36.57 5.60
C LEU A 2 -12.74 -37.30 6.30
N PRO A 3 -13.42 -36.71 7.32
CA PRO A 3 -14.53 -37.31 7.97
C PRO A 3 -15.68 -37.54 6.97
N LYS A 4 -16.30 -38.74 7.02
CA LYS A 4 -17.36 -39.19 6.12
C LYS A 4 -18.69 -38.39 6.17
N ASN A 5 -18.79 -37.38 7.05
CA ASN A 5 -20.01 -36.60 7.28
C ASN A 5 -19.75 -35.08 7.28
N MET A 6 -19.11 -34.57 6.26
CA MET A 6 -19.19 -33.12 6.04
C MET A 6 -20.54 -32.80 5.39
N THR A 7 -21.48 -32.34 6.19
CA THR A 7 -22.71 -31.71 5.72
C THR A 7 -22.32 -30.42 4.99
N GLY A 8 -22.73 -30.30 3.73
CA GLY A 8 -22.36 -29.21 2.86
C GLY A 8 -22.79 -27.84 3.37
N ILE A 9 -22.12 -26.82 2.89
CA ILE A 9 -22.49 -25.42 3.09
C ILE A 9 -23.74 -25.17 2.22
N ASN A 10 -24.81 -24.66 2.81
CA ASN A 10 -26.10 -24.40 2.15
C ASN A 10 -26.74 -25.61 1.41
N GLY A 11 -26.61 -26.82 1.94
CA GLY A 11 -27.26 -28.02 1.37
C GLY A 11 -26.55 -28.63 0.16
N ILE A 12 -25.41 -28.10 -0.24
CA ILE A 12 -24.57 -28.67 -1.31
C ILE A 12 -23.59 -29.67 -0.67
N PRO A 13 -23.64 -30.97 -1.05
CA PRO A 13 -22.71 -31.93 -0.49
C PRO A 13 -21.27 -31.62 -0.90
N ILE A 14 -20.37 -31.56 0.08
CA ILE A 14 -18.94 -31.42 -0.20
C ILE A 14 -18.42 -32.78 -0.68
N THR A 15 -18.23 -32.92 -1.98
CA THR A 15 -17.62 -34.12 -2.58
C THR A 15 -16.10 -33.98 -2.61
N THR A 16 -15.39 -35.12 -2.68
CA THR A 16 -13.94 -35.14 -2.85
C THR A 16 -13.50 -34.36 -4.11
N GLU A 17 -14.32 -34.41 -5.15
CA GLU A 17 -14.11 -33.70 -6.40
C GLU A 17 -14.21 -32.17 -6.23
N TYR A 18 -15.17 -31.71 -5.43
CA TYR A 18 -15.32 -30.29 -5.07
C TYR A 18 -14.12 -29.78 -4.27
N ILE A 19 -13.65 -30.57 -3.30
CA ILE A 19 -12.45 -30.25 -2.52
C ILE A 19 -11.21 -30.21 -3.42
N TYR A 20 -11.10 -31.17 -4.35
CA TYR A 20 -10.01 -31.20 -5.30
C TYR A 20 -10.01 -29.98 -6.22
N GLN A 21 -11.16 -29.57 -6.72
CA GLN A 21 -11.29 -28.36 -7.57
C GLN A 21 -10.89 -27.07 -6.82
N ILE A 22 -11.34 -26.93 -5.55
CA ILE A 22 -10.98 -25.77 -4.71
C ILE A 22 -9.47 -25.76 -4.39
N LEU A 23 -8.89 -26.92 -4.12
CA LEU A 23 -7.49 -27.05 -3.73
C LEU A 23 -6.54 -27.20 -4.92
N TYR A 24 -7.05 -27.45 -6.13
CA TYR A 24 -6.24 -27.70 -7.29
C TYR A 24 -5.15 -26.63 -7.56
N PRO A 25 -5.44 -25.32 -7.48
CA PRO A 25 -4.42 -24.30 -7.66
C PRO A 25 -3.27 -24.42 -6.65
N TYR A 26 -3.57 -24.89 -5.42
CA TYR A 26 -2.61 -25.07 -4.34
C TYR A 26 -1.84 -26.41 -4.44
N LEU A 27 -2.42 -27.40 -5.09
CA LEU A 27 -1.82 -28.73 -5.26
C LEU A 27 -0.96 -28.83 -6.54
N LYS A 28 -0.92 -27.75 -7.33
CA LYS A 28 -0.15 -27.70 -8.57
C LYS A 28 1.34 -27.93 -8.33
N LYS A 29 1.95 -28.67 -9.25
CA LYS A 29 3.38 -28.95 -9.22
C LYS A 29 4.18 -27.65 -9.40
N GLY A 30 5.06 -27.36 -8.46
CA GLY A 30 5.85 -26.12 -8.47
C GLY A 30 5.44 -25.11 -7.40
N ASN A 31 4.30 -25.28 -6.70
CA ASN A 31 3.97 -24.46 -5.55
C ASN A 31 4.89 -24.73 -4.36
N ALA A 32 5.15 -23.68 -3.58
CA ALA A 32 5.88 -23.76 -2.32
C ALA A 32 5.09 -23.05 -1.22
N PHE A 33 4.82 -23.77 -0.13
CA PHE A 33 4.12 -23.25 1.06
C PHE A 33 5.06 -23.01 2.24
N SER A 34 6.33 -23.33 2.05
CA SER A 34 7.38 -23.13 3.04
C SER A 34 8.69 -22.78 2.37
N LEU A 35 9.57 -22.10 3.10
CA LEU A 35 10.92 -21.78 2.63
C LEU A 35 11.69 -23.05 2.27
N LYS A 36 11.51 -24.14 3.02
CA LYS A 36 12.15 -25.43 2.72
C LYS A 36 11.74 -26.02 1.37
N GLU A 37 10.48 -25.86 0.99
CA GLU A 37 9.99 -26.29 -0.32
C GLU A 37 10.51 -25.37 -1.42
N LEU A 38 10.51 -24.08 -1.18
CA LEU A 38 11.05 -23.09 -2.10
C LEU A 38 12.55 -23.32 -2.36
N ASP A 39 13.33 -23.61 -1.33
CA ASP A 39 14.76 -23.95 -1.47
C ASP A 39 14.99 -25.20 -2.30
N LYS A 40 14.12 -26.21 -2.19
CA LYS A 40 14.19 -27.39 -3.05
C LYS A 40 13.89 -27.06 -4.52
N LEU A 41 13.00 -26.11 -4.79
CA LEU A 41 12.70 -25.63 -6.13
C LEU A 41 13.88 -24.85 -6.70
N ARG A 42 14.47 -23.95 -5.91
CA ARG A 42 15.69 -23.19 -6.28
C ARG A 42 16.83 -24.10 -6.71
N THR A 43 17.06 -25.20 -5.99
CA THR A 43 18.13 -26.17 -6.33
C THR A 43 17.86 -26.98 -7.59
N ARG A 44 16.56 -27.10 -7.98
CA ARG A 44 16.18 -27.86 -9.18
C ARG A 44 16.09 -27.03 -10.43
N GLU A 45 15.68 -25.76 -10.28
CA GLU A 45 15.35 -24.88 -11.37
C GLU A 45 16.10 -23.54 -11.24
N ASN A 46 17.17 -23.41 -12.00
CA ASN A 46 18.06 -22.25 -11.93
C ASN A 46 17.36 -20.91 -12.18
N HIS A 47 16.31 -20.88 -13.01
CA HIS A 47 15.56 -19.65 -13.25
C HIS A 47 14.77 -19.18 -12.01
N ILE A 48 14.28 -20.10 -11.17
CA ILE A 48 13.63 -19.77 -9.91
C ILE A 48 14.64 -19.16 -8.94
N ASP A 49 15.84 -19.78 -8.84
CA ASP A 49 16.89 -19.23 -8.00
C ASP A 49 17.33 -17.85 -8.44
N THR A 50 17.50 -17.64 -9.74
CA THR A 50 17.84 -16.32 -10.30
C THR A 50 16.77 -15.28 -9.98
N ALA A 51 15.48 -15.61 -10.18
CA ALA A 51 14.36 -14.71 -9.92
C ALA A 51 14.27 -14.33 -8.44
N LEU A 52 14.37 -15.29 -7.53
CA LEU A 52 14.29 -15.03 -6.09
C LEU A 52 15.52 -14.28 -5.56
N THR A 53 16.69 -14.55 -6.10
CA THR A 53 17.93 -13.81 -5.76
C THR A 53 17.81 -12.37 -6.22
N HIS A 54 17.33 -12.13 -7.45
CA HIS A 54 17.08 -10.79 -7.95
C HIS A 54 16.05 -10.05 -7.08
N LEU A 55 14.92 -10.68 -6.77
CA LEU A 55 13.87 -10.12 -5.90
C LEU A 55 14.47 -9.67 -4.56
N THR A 56 15.19 -10.56 -3.88
CA THR A 56 15.81 -10.27 -2.59
C THR A 56 16.78 -9.09 -2.67
N THR A 57 17.65 -9.10 -3.68
CA THR A 57 18.68 -8.07 -3.86
C THR A 57 18.03 -6.71 -4.15
N SER A 58 17.04 -6.68 -5.04
CA SER A 58 16.35 -5.45 -5.43
C SER A 58 15.54 -4.85 -4.28
N LEU A 59 14.78 -5.67 -3.53
CA LEU A 59 14.03 -5.20 -2.37
C LEU A 59 14.97 -4.70 -1.26
N THR A 60 16.10 -5.37 -1.02
CA THR A 60 17.11 -4.92 -0.06
C THR A 60 17.79 -3.61 -0.51
N ALA A 61 18.03 -3.44 -1.80
CA ALA A 61 18.57 -2.19 -2.33
C ALA A 61 17.57 -1.04 -2.18
N LEU A 62 16.31 -1.27 -2.55
CA LEU A 62 15.26 -0.27 -2.41
C LEU A 62 15.00 0.11 -0.95
N SER A 63 14.96 -0.87 -0.04
CA SER A 63 14.81 -0.64 1.40
C SER A 63 15.84 0.37 1.93
N LYS A 64 17.10 0.25 1.49
CA LYS A 64 18.16 1.21 1.86
C LYS A 64 17.95 2.59 1.26
N VAL A 65 17.40 2.69 0.04
CA VAL A 65 17.14 3.97 -0.63
C VAL A 65 15.99 4.71 0.06
N ILE A 66 14.92 3.99 0.40
CA ILE A 66 13.75 4.57 1.07
C ILE A 66 13.91 4.62 2.59
N ASP A 67 14.99 4.03 3.12
CA ASP A 67 15.27 3.91 4.56
C ASP A 67 14.07 3.31 5.34
N ILE A 68 13.53 2.22 4.83
CA ILE A 68 12.46 1.40 5.43
C ILE A 68 12.93 -0.04 5.45
N ASP A 69 12.94 -0.66 6.63
CA ASP A 69 13.40 -2.03 6.78
C ASP A 69 12.53 -3.04 6.03
N VAL A 70 13.15 -4.07 5.49
CA VAL A 70 12.48 -5.19 4.84
C VAL A 70 13.07 -6.51 5.31
N ASP A 71 12.22 -7.50 5.54
CA ASP A 71 12.61 -8.90 5.52
C ASP A 71 12.21 -9.52 4.18
N PRO A 72 13.12 -9.58 3.19
CA PRO A 72 12.80 -10.14 1.87
C PRO A 72 12.38 -11.61 1.94
N THR A 73 12.80 -12.34 2.99
CA THR A 73 12.51 -13.76 3.17
C THR A 73 11.02 -13.97 3.43
N SER A 74 10.41 -13.10 4.21
CA SER A 74 8.96 -13.14 4.51
C SER A 74 8.10 -12.90 3.26
N LEU A 75 8.61 -12.15 2.28
CA LEU A 75 7.92 -11.81 1.04
C LEU A 75 8.03 -12.89 -0.04
N MET A 76 9.02 -13.79 0.04
CA MET A 76 9.28 -14.80 -0.99
C MET A 76 8.07 -15.72 -1.20
N ILE A 77 7.51 -16.27 -0.11
CA ILE A 77 6.41 -17.24 -0.20
C ILE A 77 5.13 -16.59 -0.74
N PRO A 78 4.66 -15.43 -0.23
CA PRO A 78 3.49 -14.77 -0.77
C PRO A 78 3.62 -14.42 -2.25
N LEU A 79 4.77 -13.86 -2.65
CA LEU A 79 4.98 -13.43 -4.03
C LEU A 79 5.13 -14.62 -4.99
N TYR A 80 5.93 -15.62 -4.63
CA TYR A 80 6.12 -16.80 -5.45
C TYR A 80 4.84 -17.64 -5.56
N GLY A 81 4.12 -17.83 -4.44
CA GLY A 81 2.86 -18.55 -4.42
C GLY A 81 1.79 -17.89 -5.28
N THR A 82 1.69 -16.57 -5.22
CA THR A 82 0.74 -15.79 -6.03
C THR A 82 0.97 -15.99 -7.52
N VAL A 83 2.22 -15.93 -7.98
CA VAL A 83 2.56 -16.14 -9.39
C VAL A 83 2.07 -17.48 -9.89
N HIS A 84 2.24 -18.56 -9.10
CA HIS A 84 1.83 -19.89 -9.51
C HIS A 84 0.33 -20.14 -9.49
N ILE A 85 -0.40 -19.48 -8.59
CA ILE A 85 -1.86 -19.63 -8.49
C ILE A 85 -2.56 -18.89 -9.63
N GLU A 86 -2.06 -17.71 -10.01
CA GLU A 86 -2.73 -16.85 -10.99
C GLU A 86 -2.46 -17.18 -12.46
N ASP A 87 -1.38 -17.87 -12.76
CA ASP A 87 -1.08 -18.18 -14.16
C ASP A 87 -2.12 -19.12 -14.82
N ASP A 88 -2.97 -19.77 -14.01
CA ASP A 88 -4.04 -20.64 -14.49
C ASP A 88 -5.39 -19.91 -14.69
N ASP A 89 -5.54 -18.66 -14.23
CA ASP A 89 -6.76 -17.87 -14.45
C ASP A 89 -6.50 -16.72 -15.43
N PRO A 90 -6.69 -16.94 -16.74
CA PRO A 90 -6.49 -15.91 -17.75
C PRO A 90 -7.51 -14.77 -17.66
N ASN A 91 -8.60 -14.95 -16.91
CA ASN A 91 -9.73 -14.01 -16.87
C ASN A 91 -10.09 -13.61 -15.41
N GLY A 92 -9.13 -13.24 -14.60
CA GLY A 92 -9.40 -12.79 -13.23
C GLY A 92 -10.68 -11.97 -13.14
N MET A 93 -11.78 -12.59 -12.66
CA MET A 93 -13.10 -11.97 -12.68
C MET A 93 -13.20 -10.87 -11.64
N TYR A 94 -13.12 -9.64 -12.09
CA TYR A 94 -13.48 -8.49 -11.27
C TYR A 94 -14.99 -8.25 -11.38
N ILE A 95 -15.73 -8.45 -10.30
CA ILE A 95 -17.20 -8.37 -10.31
C ILE A 95 -17.67 -6.93 -10.56
N LEU A 96 -16.98 -5.93 -10.04
CA LEU A 96 -17.36 -4.52 -10.13
C LEU A 96 -16.21 -3.63 -10.64
N TYR A 97 -14.99 -3.82 -10.15
CA TYR A 97 -13.81 -3.03 -10.49
C TYR A 97 -12.52 -3.76 -10.14
N ASN A 98 -11.45 -3.45 -10.84
CA ASN A 98 -10.12 -3.97 -10.52
C ASN A 98 -9.55 -3.26 -9.30
N ARG A 99 -9.78 -3.86 -8.11
CA ARG A 99 -9.34 -3.32 -6.82
C ARG A 99 -7.83 -3.12 -6.77
N ASN A 100 -7.06 -4.05 -7.34
CA ASN A 100 -5.60 -4.00 -7.33
C ASN A 100 -5.10 -2.81 -8.15
N LYS A 101 -5.70 -2.58 -9.30
CA LYS A 101 -5.38 -1.42 -10.16
C LYS A 101 -5.70 -0.11 -9.46
N MET A 102 -6.86 0.00 -8.79
CA MET A 102 -7.21 1.21 -8.03
C MET A 102 -6.27 1.46 -6.86
N PHE A 103 -5.93 0.40 -6.11
CA PHE A 103 -4.93 0.50 -5.04
C PHE A 103 -3.60 1.01 -5.58
N ASN A 104 -3.09 0.42 -6.65
CA ASN A 104 -1.83 0.80 -7.26
C ASN A 104 -1.83 2.22 -7.81
N GLN A 105 -2.94 2.68 -8.38
CA GLN A 105 -3.10 4.08 -8.81
C GLN A 105 -3.01 5.04 -7.62
N ALA A 106 -3.64 4.71 -6.49
CA ALA A 106 -3.54 5.51 -5.27
C ALA A 106 -2.10 5.56 -4.74
N ILE A 107 -1.41 4.42 -4.68
CA ILE A 107 -0.01 4.36 -4.25
C ILE A 107 0.91 5.12 -5.21
N ASN A 108 0.72 4.96 -6.52
CA ASN A 108 1.49 5.69 -7.52
C ASN A 108 1.30 7.21 -7.42
N HIS A 109 0.10 7.65 -7.10
CA HIS A 109 -0.18 9.08 -6.90
C HIS A 109 0.54 9.63 -5.67
N GLN A 110 0.55 8.87 -4.58
CA GLN A 110 1.13 9.31 -3.30
C GLN A 110 2.64 9.10 -3.22
N PHE A 111 3.14 8.00 -3.76
CA PHE A 111 4.55 7.58 -3.68
C PHE A 111 5.08 7.16 -5.05
N PRO A 112 5.11 8.05 -6.06
CA PRO A 112 5.39 7.67 -7.45
C PRO A 112 6.75 7.00 -7.65
N PHE A 113 7.77 7.46 -6.94
CA PHE A 113 9.09 6.85 -6.99
C PHE A 113 9.08 5.42 -6.47
N VAL A 114 8.55 5.19 -5.27
CA VAL A 114 8.52 3.87 -4.63
C VAL A 114 7.68 2.89 -5.45
N TYR A 115 6.50 3.34 -5.91
CA TYR A 115 5.64 2.54 -6.76
C TYR A 115 6.35 2.08 -8.04
N ARG A 116 7.00 2.99 -8.75
CA ARG A 116 7.70 2.69 -10.01
C ARG A 116 8.80 1.66 -9.79
N GLU A 117 9.65 1.85 -8.79
CA GLU A 117 10.74 0.93 -8.48
C GLU A 117 10.21 -0.48 -8.12
N LEU A 118 9.16 -0.55 -7.28
CA LEU A 118 8.54 -1.83 -6.93
C LEU A 118 7.84 -2.49 -8.12
N TYR A 119 7.19 -1.71 -8.98
CA TYR A 119 6.57 -2.21 -10.20
C TYR A 119 7.62 -2.83 -11.14
N GLU A 120 8.74 -2.16 -11.37
CA GLU A 120 9.83 -2.67 -12.21
C GLU A 120 10.45 -3.95 -11.63
N VAL A 121 10.61 -4.03 -10.32
CA VAL A 121 11.07 -5.25 -9.64
C VAL A 121 10.08 -6.41 -9.90
N MET A 122 8.77 -6.18 -9.85
CA MET A 122 7.77 -7.21 -10.10
C MET A 122 7.72 -7.64 -11.57
N VAL A 123 7.88 -6.72 -12.51
CA VAL A 123 8.00 -7.02 -13.95
C VAL A 123 9.20 -7.93 -14.19
N GLU A 124 10.36 -7.56 -13.67
CA GLU A 124 11.59 -8.33 -13.84
C GLU A 124 11.51 -9.71 -13.14
N PHE A 125 10.90 -9.79 -11.97
CA PHE A 125 10.66 -11.03 -11.26
C PHE A 125 9.83 -12.02 -12.11
N ARG A 126 8.74 -11.54 -12.74
CA ARG A 126 7.93 -12.36 -13.66
C ARG A 126 8.73 -12.80 -14.89
N ARG A 127 9.50 -11.87 -15.48
CA ARG A 127 10.34 -12.15 -16.64
C ARG A 127 11.38 -13.25 -16.35
N LEU A 128 12.03 -13.17 -15.20
CA LEU A 128 13.01 -14.19 -14.78
C LEU A 128 12.37 -15.56 -14.50
N LEU A 129 11.11 -15.58 -14.07
CA LEU A 129 10.31 -16.80 -13.95
C LEU A 129 9.79 -17.31 -15.31
N LYS A 130 10.10 -16.64 -16.42
CA LYS A 130 9.67 -16.98 -17.79
C LYS A 130 8.16 -16.92 -18.00
N LEU A 131 7.51 -16.01 -17.33
CA LEU A 131 6.06 -15.78 -17.43
C LEU A 131 5.76 -14.67 -18.41
N GLU A 132 4.58 -14.72 -19.03
CA GLU A 132 4.12 -13.69 -19.95
C GLU A 132 3.95 -12.33 -19.27
N ASP A 133 4.23 -11.26 -20.02
CA ASP A 133 3.98 -9.90 -19.57
C ASP A 133 2.46 -9.67 -19.47
N ASN A 134 2.00 -9.32 -18.28
CA ASN A 134 0.60 -9.03 -18.01
C ASN A 134 0.52 -7.96 -16.91
N GLU A 135 0.01 -6.78 -17.28
CA GLU A 135 -0.09 -5.62 -16.38
C GLU A 135 -0.95 -5.93 -15.14
N ASP A 136 -2.09 -6.62 -15.31
CA ASP A 136 -2.97 -6.93 -14.18
C ASP A 136 -2.30 -7.88 -13.18
N LYS A 137 -1.50 -8.83 -13.66
CA LYS A 137 -0.73 -9.75 -12.80
C LYS A 137 0.42 -9.03 -12.08
N VAL A 138 1.10 -8.10 -12.75
CA VAL A 138 2.10 -7.24 -12.09
C VAL A 138 1.45 -6.37 -11.03
N ASN A 139 0.32 -5.73 -11.35
CA ASN A 139 -0.45 -4.93 -10.39
C ASN A 139 -0.87 -5.75 -9.16
N TYR A 140 -1.21 -7.01 -9.35
CA TYR A 140 -1.56 -7.87 -8.22
C TYR A 140 -0.33 -8.22 -7.37
N LEU A 141 0.81 -8.51 -7.98
CA LEU A 141 2.06 -8.74 -7.24
C LEU A 141 2.49 -7.52 -6.42
N VAL A 142 2.36 -6.32 -6.97
CA VAL A 142 2.61 -5.08 -6.22
C VAL A 142 1.65 -4.96 -5.04
N TYR A 143 0.35 -5.25 -5.23
CA TYR A 143 -0.62 -5.29 -4.14
C TYR A 143 -0.23 -6.31 -3.05
N ILE A 144 0.15 -7.53 -3.43
CA ILE A 144 0.60 -8.58 -2.49
C ILE A 144 1.85 -8.12 -1.74
N LEU A 145 2.79 -7.46 -2.41
CA LEU A 145 3.99 -6.92 -1.78
C LEU A 145 3.64 -5.89 -0.71
N PHE A 146 2.78 -4.91 -1.03
CA PHE A 146 2.36 -3.88 -0.07
C PHE A 146 1.59 -4.46 1.13
N THR A 147 0.85 -5.54 0.93
CA THR A 147 0.07 -6.18 2.00
C THR A 147 0.90 -7.12 2.88
N ASN A 148 2.05 -7.58 2.41
CA ASN A 148 2.92 -8.51 3.14
C ASN A 148 4.22 -7.88 3.62
N TRP A 149 4.63 -6.72 3.10
CA TRP A 149 5.75 -5.97 3.66
C TRP A 149 5.27 -5.23 4.90
N GLU A 150 5.72 -5.72 6.05
CA GLU A 150 5.30 -5.22 7.34
C GLU A 150 5.56 -3.71 7.47
N ASN A 151 4.56 -2.97 7.87
CA ASN A 151 4.57 -1.52 8.09
C ASN A 151 4.93 -0.64 6.88
N LEU A 152 5.19 -1.19 5.69
CA LEU A 152 5.62 -0.38 4.52
C LEU A 152 4.78 0.87 4.30
N LEU A 153 3.44 0.73 4.26
CA LEU A 153 2.55 1.87 4.06
C LEU A 153 2.65 2.90 5.19
N LEU A 154 2.66 2.44 6.44
CA LEU A 154 2.74 3.31 7.60
C LEU A 154 4.06 4.09 7.59
N ASP A 155 5.17 3.42 7.29
CA ASP A 155 6.49 4.04 7.23
C ASP A 155 6.62 5.02 6.07
N LEU A 156 6.04 4.69 4.90
CA LEU A 156 5.97 5.62 3.77
C LEU A 156 5.17 6.87 4.11
N TYR A 157 4.00 6.73 4.72
CA TYR A 157 3.21 7.87 5.17
C TYR A 157 3.95 8.70 6.21
N THR A 158 4.59 8.05 7.17
CA THR A 158 5.34 8.73 8.23
C THR A 158 6.54 9.50 7.69
N LYS A 159 7.24 8.96 6.67
CA LYS A 159 8.45 9.57 6.12
C LYS A 159 8.19 10.61 5.02
N TYR A 160 7.20 10.36 4.17
CA TYR A 160 7.04 11.12 2.92
C TYR A 160 5.77 11.96 2.85
N GLN A 161 4.82 11.78 3.76
CA GLN A 161 3.63 12.62 3.83
C GLN A 161 3.57 13.37 5.15
N HIS A 162 4.09 14.56 5.16
CA HIS A 162 3.85 15.54 6.21
C HIS A 162 2.82 16.54 5.71
N THR A 163 1.57 16.36 6.13
CA THR A 163 0.56 17.40 5.89
C THR A 163 0.77 18.53 6.88
N SER A 164 0.98 19.73 6.38
CA SER A 164 1.13 20.95 7.18
C SER A 164 -0.21 21.67 7.27
N VAL A 165 -0.66 21.93 8.49
CA VAL A 165 -1.91 22.61 8.80
C VAL A 165 -1.65 23.88 9.58
N LEU A 166 -2.17 25.01 9.11
CA LEU A 166 -2.13 26.27 9.85
C LEU A 166 -3.49 26.59 10.42
N ILE A 167 -3.55 26.95 11.71
CA ILE A 167 -4.77 27.44 12.37
C ILE A 167 -4.72 28.95 12.47
N LEU A 168 -5.72 29.61 11.85
CA LEU A 168 -5.97 31.02 11.95
C LEU A 168 -7.19 31.25 12.83
N SER A 169 -7.06 31.99 13.91
CA SER A 169 -8.17 32.31 14.81
C SER A 169 -8.30 33.82 14.97
N ASP A 170 -9.53 34.33 14.88
CA ASP A 170 -9.89 35.71 15.25
C ASP A 170 -10.01 35.91 16.78
N GLY A 171 -9.99 34.79 17.50
CA GLY A 171 -9.95 34.79 18.96
C GLY A 171 -8.56 35.01 19.53
N HIS A 172 -8.47 34.95 20.84
CA HIS A 172 -7.18 35.04 21.54
C HIS A 172 -6.28 33.84 21.17
N TYR A 173 -4.96 34.02 21.20
CA TYR A 173 -3.95 32.96 20.94
C TYR A 173 -4.24 31.65 21.68
N SER A 174 -4.76 31.72 22.92
CA SER A 174 -5.19 30.54 23.69
C SER A 174 -6.29 29.72 22.97
N HIS A 175 -7.15 30.35 22.16
CA HIS A 175 -8.18 29.66 21.39
C HIS A 175 -7.56 28.89 20.22
N ALA A 176 -6.62 29.47 19.48
CA ALA A 176 -5.90 28.78 18.44
C ALA A 176 -5.12 27.57 18.99
N ASN A 177 -4.47 27.71 20.16
CA ASN A 177 -3.78 26.60 20.82
C ASN A 177 -4.72 25.52 21.32
N MET A 178 -5.90 25.86 21.80
CA MET A 178 -6.91 24.88 22.19
C MET A 178 -7.35 24.05 20.95
N LEU A 179 -7.61 24.69 19.82
CA LEU A 179 -7.93 24.01 18.56
C LEU A 179 -6.78 23.14 18.09
N LYS A 180 -5.55 23.63 18.15
CA LYS A 180 -4.35 22.85 17.85
C LYS A 180 -4.29 21.56 18.69
N ASN A 181 -4.46 21.68 20.01
CA ASN A 181 -4.38 20.54 20.93
C ASN A 181 -5.50 19.52 20.67
N LEU A 182 -6.74 19.99 20.41
CA LEU A 182 -7.85 19.11 20.05
C LEU A 182 -7.58 18.36 18.75
N LEU A 183 -7.17 19.07 17.70
CA LEU A 183 -6.86 18.46 16.42
C LEU A 183 -5.66 17.53 16.47
N SER A 184 -4.62 17.88 17.24
CA SER A 184 -3.45 17.01 17.44
C SER A 184 -3.78 15.73 18.20
N PHE A 185 -4.84 15.73 19.02
CA PHE A 185 -5.30 14.52 19.71
C PHE A 185 -6.10 13.59 18.78
N GLU A 186 -6.90 14.15 17.89
CA GLU A 186 -7.80 13.40 17.00
C GLU A 186 -7.13 12.98 15.68
N LEU A 187 -6.12 13.73 15.23
CA LEU A 187 -5.46 13.51 13.94
C LEU A 187 -4.17 12.69 14.07
N SER A 188 -3.74 12.14 12.96
CA SER A 188 -2.49 11.37 12.88
C SER A 188 -1.28 12.22 13.30
N PRO A 189 -0.26 11.64 13.99
CA PRO A 189 0.98 12.32 14.36
C PRO A 189 1.79 12.84 13.15
N ASN A 190 1.45 12.40 11.93
CA ASN A 190 2.07 12.86 10.69
C ASN A 190 1.56 14.22 10.21
N ILE A 191 0.57 14.80 10.89
CA ILE A 191 0.05 16.12 10.59
C ILE A 191 0.74 17.15 11.47
N ARG A 192 1.52 18.02 10.84
CA ARG A 192 2.13 19.16 11.53
C ARG A 192 1.10 20.27 11.63
N ILE A 193 0.72 20.65 12.86
CA ILE A 193 -0.24 21.70 13.12
C ILE A 193 0.46 22.88 13.74
N ASP A 194 0.42 24.02 13.05
CA ASP A 194 0.94 25.29 13.54
C ASP A 194 -0.19 26.29 13.79
N THR A 195 0.05 27.27 14.64
CA THR A 195 -0.85 28.38 14.92
C THR A 195 -0.23 29.68 14.47
N TYR A 196 -1.04 30.56 13.88
CA TYR A 196 -0.57 31.88 13.47
C TYR A 196 -0.54 32.83 14.68
N GLU A 197 0.63 33.36 14.97
CA GLU A 197 0.87 34.17 16.18
C GLU A 197 0.89 35.68 15.92
N ARG A 198 0.89 36.11 14.66
CA ARG A 198 0.97 37.54 14.30
C ARG A 198 -0.42 38.19 14.31
N HIS A 199 -0.49 39.43 14.76
CA HIS A 199 -1.75 40.20 14.85
C HIS A 199 -2.23 40.75 13.50
N LEU A 200 -1.39 40.81 12.49
CA LEU A 200 -1.72 41.33 11.17
C LEU A 200 -1.65 40.20 10.15
N LEU A 201 -2.72 40.01 9.41
CA LEU A 201 -2.83 39.07 8.31
C LEU A 201 -3.19 39.87 7.06
N SER A 202 -2.20 40.07 6.17
CA SER A 202 -2.42 40.66 4.84
C SER A 202 -2.52 39.55 3.77
N GLN A 203 -3.06 39.89 2.60
CA GLN A 203 -3.10 38.96 1.47
C GLN A 203 -1.70 38.49 1.07
N GLU A 204 -0.73 39.40 1.07
CA GLU A 204 0.68 39.07 0.75
C GLU A 204 1.26 38.02 1.69
N ILE A 205 0.92 38.13 2.99
CA ILE A 205 1.35 37.13 3.99
C ILE A 205 0.65 35.79 3.75
N LEU A 206 -0.64 35.79 3.40
CA LEU A 206 -1.39 34.57 3.11
C LEU A 206 -0.83 33.84 1.89
N ASP A 207 -0.41 34.59 0.86
CA ASP A 207 0.15 34.04 -0.38
C ASP A 207 1.59 33.51 -0.21
N GLU A 208 2.28 33.93 0.85
CA GLU A 208 3.62 33.43 1.23
C GLU A 208 3.58 32.20 2.16
N LEU A 209 2.40 31.84 2.69
CA LEU A 209 2.27 30.71 3.60
C LEU A 209 2.29 29.39 2.84
N ASP A 210 3.26 28.57 3.12
CA ASP A 210 3.43 27.22 2.56
C ASP A 210 2.81 26.17 3.49
N TYR A 211 1.48 26.03 3.41
CA TYR A 211 0.69 25.04 4.15
C TYR A 211 -0.29 24.34 3.22
N ASP A 212 -0.44 23.01 3.40
CA ASP A 212 -1.37 22.20 2.62
C ASP A 212 -2.82 22.51 2.95
N LEU A 213 -3.11 22.86 4.22
CA LEU A 213 -4.44 23.18 4.72
C LEU A 213 -4.40 24.37 5.68
N ILE A 214 -5.30 25.30 5.50
CA ILE A 214 -5.56 26.39 6.47
C ILE A 214 -6.94 26.20 7.08
N ILE A 215 -7.00 26.11 8.41
CA ILE A 215 -8.23 26.07 9.18
C ILE A 215 -8.42 27.44 9.81
N SER A 216 -9.52 28.12 9.50
CA SER A 216 -9.81 29.46 10.03
C SER A 216 -11.14 29.52 10.76
N THR A 217 -11.23 30.36 11.80
CA THR A 217 -12.48 30.68 12.49
C THR A 217 -13.25 31.82 11.82
N PHE A 218 -12.67 32.45 10.81
CA PHE A 218 -13.26 33.54 10.04
C PHE A 218 -13.05 33.30 8.53
N LYS A 219 -13.83 34.04 7.74
CA LYS A 219 -13.79 33.89 6.28
C LYS A 219 -12.51 34.51 5.73
N LEU A 220 -11.71 33.68 5.04
CA LEU A 220 -10.53 34.11 4.31
C LEU A 220 -10.87 34.49 2.85
N PRO A 221 -10.05 35.34 2.21
CA PRO A 221 -10.13 35.57 0.78
C PRO A 221 -9.82 34.27 0.02
N PRO A 222 -10.23 34.16 -1.27
CA PRO A 222 -9.89 33.01 -2.10
C PRO A 222 -8.38 32.82 -2.20
N MET A 223 -7.91 31.60 -2.00
CA MET A 223 -6.50 31.18 -2.16
C MET A 223 -6.40 30.23 -3.34
N THR A 224 -5.31 30.27 -4.09
CA THR A 224 -5.16 29.52 -5.34
C THR A 224 -4.67 28.11 -5.14
N ASP A 225 -3.77 27.85 -4.19
CA ASP A 225 -3.04 26.57 -4.06
C ASP A 225 -3.18 25.90 -2.69
N THR A 226 -3.97 26.48 -1.76
CA THR A 226 -4.13 25.94 -0.40
C THR A 226 -5.59 25.67 -0.11
N PHE A 227 -5.88 24.49 0.47
CA PHE A 227 -7.24 24.20 0.95
C PHE A 227 -7.57 25.04 2.17
N ASN A 228 -8.75 25.65 2.15
CA ASN A 228 -9.22 26.50 3.24
C ASN A 228 -10.52 25.94 3.82
N LEU A 229 -10.52 25.62 5.12
CA LEU A 229 -11.68 25.18 5.89
C LEU A 229 -12.07 26.24 6.92
N VAL A 230 -13.28 26.77 6.79
CA VAL A 230 -13.82 27.74 7.75
C VAL A 230 -14.69 27.03 8.78
N ILE A 231 -14.30 27.08 10.05
CA ILE A 231 -15.08 26.57 11.17
C ILE A 231 -15.93 27.72 11.72
N LYS A 232 -17.28 27.60 11.59
CA LYS A 232 -18.19 28.56 12.19
C LYS A 232 -18.47 28.15 13.63
N HIS A 233 -18.19 29.02 14.58
CA HIS A 233 -18.75 28.90 15.92
C HIS A 233 -20.24 29.28 15.87
N TYR A 234 -21.10 28.38 16.30
CA TYR A 234 -22.50 28.64 16.61
C TYR A 234 -22.63 28.94 18.10
#